data_d2adfc3200f3e23c8d0d58b54778eb1c
#
_entry.id   d2adfc3200f3e23c8d0d58b54778eb1c
#
_cell.length_a   1.000
_cell.length_b   1.000
_cell.length_c   1.000
_cell.angle_alpha   90.00
_cell.angle_beta   90.00
_cell.angle_gamma   90.00
#
_symmetry.space_group_name_H-M   'P 1'
#
loop_
_entity.id
_entity.type
_entity.pdbx_description
1 polymer ?
#
loop_
_entity_poly.entity_id
_entity_poly.type
_entity_poly.pdbx_seq_one_letter_code
_entity_poly.pdbx_strand_id
1 'polypeptide(L)'
;MSSLSKHQRSAPTSLRARLCAAAALAAASAGPAWAQVAPPLLIEDPAPIHVNGIECAARHLMVQLASGASVGVNARGEPVLRMAKTPRVERASRATFAAARVASVAPLLAAPPKDLALAKALGLDRWHRVTLAADADPIKAHAALAALAGANGPIARVEFDGQGGLAEVPNDPSFGLQWNMLNTGQSVVGVVGTPGADVKVASAWDVTHGDPNLVIAVLDSGIDPHPQLSGRILPGINVPDGTTITSDECSGHGTHVSGILAAAGNDGVGIAGMTWNTKLLPVVIVNGCSGFESNVATGLIWAADQGANLVNMSLQFYLGGTPLRDAVAYAHAQGAVMCAATGNNGNNVIAAPARWSQTIAVAATDNRDIRATFSNFGAETDVSAPGVNVWSLAPGGSYTYKSGTSMSVPHVTGLAALLWSAAPTLTHLEVRALIEQGVKDLGTVGRDDLYGLGRVDAAASFALLFPALPEDLNGDGAVNAQDLAVLLSAWGPCANCDACVADLNGDCTVGPQDLAQLLSAW
;
A
#
# COMPACT_ATOMS: atom_id res chain seq x y z
N MET A 1 -53.16 -33.51 -29.56
CA MET A 1 -53.77 -34.24 -28.44
C MET A 1 -52.81 -34.08 -27.28
N SER A 2 -53.16 -33.19 -26.42
CA SER A 2 -53.41 -33.24 -24.96
C SER A 2 -52.16 -33.69 -24.15
N SER A 3 -51.68 -33.05 -23.13
CA SER A 3 -52.36 -32.12 -22.17
C SER A 3 -51.32 -31.40 -21.34
N LEU A 4 -51.66 -30.24 -20.92
CA LEU A 4 -51.06 -29.38 -19.92
C LEU A 4 -50.94 -30.07 -18.54
N SER A 5 -49.84 -29.83 -17.80
CA SER A 5 -50.02 -29.57 -16.37
C SER A 5 -48.93 -28.61 -15.83
N LYS A 6 -49.40 -27.54 -15.23
CA LYS A 6 -48.67 -26.56 -14.42
C LYS A 6 -48.21 -27.22 -13.12
N HIS A 7 -46.98 -26.96 -12.66
CA HIS A 7 -46.74 -26.90 -11.22
C HIS A 7 -45.69 -25.83 -10.88
N GLN A 8 -46.12 -25.01 -10.02
CA GLN A 8 -45.60 -23.91 -9.22
C GLN A 8 -44.09 -23.94 -8.85
N ARG A 9 -43.57 -22.71 -8.87
CA ARG A 9 -42.28 -22.33 -8.27
C ARG A 9 -42.34 -22.44 -6.74
N SER A 10 -41.35 -23.08 -6.14
CA SER A 10 -40.99 -22.87 -4.75
C SER A 10 -39.46 -22.57 -4.65
N ALA A 11 -39.15 -21.44 -4.05
CA ALA A 11 -37.79 -21.01 -3.76
C ALA A 11 -37.11 -21.91 -2.71
N PRO A 12 -35.79 -22.11 -2.76
CA PRO A 12 -35.08 -22.78 -1.69
C PRO A 12 -34.75 -21.77 -0.58
N THR A 13 -35.33 -21.98 0.58
CA THR A 13 -34.99 -21.36 1.86
C THR A 13 -33.58 -21.80 2.28
N SER A 14 -32.79 -20.82 2.67
CA SER A 14 -31.41 -20.92 3.17
C SER A 14 -31.25 -21.88 4.34
N LEU A 15 -30.34 -22.83 4.18
CA LEU A 15 -29.87 -23.79 5.19
C LEU A 15 -28.67 -23.22 5.96
N ARG A 16 -28.84 -22.11 6.67
CA ARG A 16 -27.79 -21.54 7.55
C ARG A 16 -28.25 -21.09 8.93
N ALA A 17 -29.31 -21.69 9.44
CA ALA A 17 -29.81 -21.32 10.76
C ALA A 17 -30.20 -22.54 11.62
N ARG A 18 -29.34 -23.54 11.75
CA ARG A 18 -29.47 -24.60 12.77
C ARG A 18 -28.13 -25.31 13.01
N LEU A 19 -27.25 -24.71 13.79
CA LEU A 19 -26.15 -25.41 14.49
C LEU A 19 -25.43 -24.49 15.46
N CYS A 20 -26.10 -24.02 16.50
CA CYS A 20 -25.48 -23.48 17.72
C CYS A 20 -26.50 -23.49 18.87
N ALA A 21 -26.95 -24.68 19.25
CA ALA A 21 -27.71 -24.85 20.52
C ALA A 21 -27.53 -26.28 21.01
N ALA A 22 -26.38 -26.59 21.59
CA ALA A 22 -26.17 -27.70 22.50
C ALA A 22 -24.71 -27.74 22.97
N ALA A 23 -24.39 -27.09 24.07
CA ALA A 23 -23.34 -27.50 25.03
C ALA A 23 -23.16 -26.42 26.10
N ALA A 24 -24.03 -26.41 27.06
CA ALA A 24 -23.81 -25.73 28.35
C ALA A 24 -24.52 -26.48 29.43
N LEU A 25 -23.89 -27.50 29.98
CA LEU A 25 -24.11 -28.02 31.35
C LEU A 25 -22.93 -28.89 31.74
N ALA A 26 -22.09 -28.39 32.61
CA ALA A 26 -21.53 -29.02 33.79
C ALA A 26 -20.20 -28.42 34.23
N ALA A 27 -20.20 -28.09 35.46
CA ALA A 27 -19.13 -28.02 36.46
C ALA A 27 -18.89 -26.63 37.04
N ALA A 28 -19.58 -26.39 38.14
CA ALA A 28 -19.26 -25.35 39.12
C ALA A 28 -18.01 -25.78 39.91
N SER A 29 -16.95 -24.99 39.84
CA SER A 29 -15.91 -24.92 40.86
C SER A 29 -15.50 -23.47 41.02
N ALA A 30 -15.55 -22.96 42.24
CA ALA A 30 -15.36 -21.58 42.60
C ALA A 30 -13.91 -21.13 42.34
N GLY A 31 -13.74 -20.24 41.38
CA GLY A 31 -12.55 -19.44 41.13
C GLY A 31 -12.83 -17.96 41.41
N PRO A 32 -11.81 -17.12 41.60
CA PRO A 32 -11.99 -15.75 42.09
C PRO A 32 -12.80 -14.85 41.15
N ALA A 33 -13.48 -13.88 41.70
CA ALA A 33 -14.61 -13.09 41.19
C ALA A 33 -14.35 -12.12 40.00
N TRP A 34 -13.43 -12.42 39.11
CA TRP A 34 -13.23 -11.62 37.87
C TRP A 34 -13.43 -12.40 36.56
N ALA A 35 -14.04 -13.56 36.61
CA ALA A 35 -14.26 -14.46 35.47
C ALA A 35 -15.72 -14.61 35.07
N GLN A 36 -16.50 -13.52 34.99
CA GLN A 36 -17.80 -13.54 34.31
C GLN A 36 -18.11 -12.20 33.67
N VAL A 37 -17.37 -11.87 32.62
CA VAL A 37 -17.89 -10.99 31.58
C VAL A 37 -18.27 -11.89 30.41
N ALA A 38 -19.59 -12.04 30.19
CA ALA A 38 -20.10 -12.67 28.97
C ALA A 38 -19.44 -11.98 27.77
N PRO A 39 -19.06 -12.72 26.70
CA PRO A 39 -18.56 -12.07 25.51
C PRO A 39 -19.63 -11.07 25.05
N PRO A 40 -19.24 -9.83 24.69
CA PRO A 40 -20.17 -8.87 24.15
C PRO A 40 -20.86 -9.51 22.95
N LEU A 41 -22.18 -9.40 22.87
CA LEU A 41 -22.92 -9.69 21.65
C LEU A 41 -22.19 -8.96 20.52
N LEU A 42 -21.81 -9.67 19.47
CA LEU A 42 -21.29 -9.10 18.23
C LEU A 42 -22.43 -8.24 17.65
N ILE A 43 -22.53 -7.00 18.12
CA ILE A 43 -23.26 -5.96 17.40
C ILE A 43 -22.34 -5.66 16.22
N GLU A 44 -22.80 -5.94 15.02
CA GLU A 44 -22.08 -5.53 13.80
C GLU A 44 -21.82 -4.03 13.94
N ASP A 45 -20.55 -3.64 13.95
CA ASP A 45 -20.19 -2.23 13.92
C ASP A 45 -20.76 -1.61 12.64
N PRO A 46 -21.31 -0.41 12.68
CA PRO A 46 -21.72 0.29 11.49
C PRO A 46 -20.51 0.48 10.58
N ALA A 47 -20.77 0.71 9.28
CA ALA A 47 -19.70 0.97 8.31
C ALA A 47 -18.66 1.96 8.90
N PRO A 48 -17.36 1.70 8.69
CA PRO A 48 -16.31 2.57 9.21
C PRO A 48 -16.48 3.99 8.70
N ILE A 49 -16.01 4.95 9.48
CA ILE A 49 -15.93 6.34 9.07
C ILE A 49 -14.56 6.60 8.46
N HIS A 50 -14.48 7.56 7.54
CA HIS A 50 -13.22 8.03 7.03
C HIS A 50 -12.80 9.30 7.76
N VAL A 51 -11.68 9.24 8.43
CA VAL A 51 -11.01 10.39 9.02
C VAL A 51 -9.72 10.55 8.25
N ASN A 52 -9.65 11.55 7.37
CA ASN A 52 -8.53 11.87 6.47
C ASN A 52 -8.08 10.74 5.55
N GLY A 53 -9.02 10.03 4.97
CA GLY A 53 -8.74 8.90 4.10
C GLY A 53 -8.39 7.61 4.84
N ILE A 54 -8.29 7.64 6.17
CA ILE A 54 -8.09 6.46 7.02
C ILE A 54 -9.44 5.96 7.51
N GLU A 55 -9.71 4.69 7.31
CA GLU A 55 -10.88 4.05 7.90
C GLU A 55 -10.70 3.94 9.41
N CYS A 56 -11.69 4.42 10.16
CA CYS A 56 -11.72 4.37 11.61
C CYS A 56 -13.03 3.74 12.09
N ALA A 57 -12.97 3.10 13.25
CA ALA A 57 -14.15 2.53 13.86
C ALA A 57 -15.19 3.63 14.13
N ALA A 58 -16.39 3.47 13.61
CA ALA A 58 -17.48 4.46 13.74
C ALA A 58 -17.98 4.63 15.18
N ARG A 59 -17.67 3.69 16.09
CA ARG A 59 -18.21 3.66 17.44
C ARG A 59 -17.15 3.59 18.53
N HIS A 60 -15.88 3.60 18.18
CA HIS A 60 -14.80 3.47 19.16
C HIS A 60 -13.83 4.63 19.07
N LEU A 61 -13.43 5.14 20.23
CA LEU A 61 -12.31 6.07 20.38
C LEU A 61 -11.35 5.49 21.41
N MET A 62 -10.07 5.76 21.26
CA MET A 62 -9.04 5.43 22.23
C MET A 62 -8.75 6.65 23.10
N VAL A 63 -8.77 6.48 24.42
CA VAL A 63 -8.54 7.56 25.37
C VAL A 63 -7.44 7.15 26.34
N GLN A 64 -6.37 7.93 26.42
CA GLN A 64 -5.38 7.80 27.46
C GLN A 64 -5.74 8.74 28.62
N LEU A 65 -5.90 8.18 29.80
CA LEU A 65 -6.19 8.97 31.00
C LEU A 65 -4.91 9.69 31.48
N ALA A 66 -5.10 10.88 32.04
CA ALA A 66 -4.05 11.59 32.73
C ALA A 66 -3.58 10.80 33.98
N SER A 67 -2.34 11.05 34.43
CA SER A 67 -1.83 10.42 35.65
C SER A 67 -2.73 10.76 36.87
N GLY A 68 -3.14 9.73 37.59
CA GLY A 68 -4.05 9.88 38.74
C GLY A 68 -5.54 10.02 38.39
N ALA A 69 -5.90 9.98 37.12
CA ALA A 69 -7.29 9.85 36.69
C ALA A 69 -7.71 8.37 36.67
N SER A 70 -9.00 8.13 36.80
CA SER A 70 -9.61 6.79 36.77
C SER A 70 -11.00 6.84 36.18
N VAL A 71 -11.45 5.72 35.62
CA VAL A 71 -12.85 5.52 35.23
C VAL A 71 -13.64 5.04 36.44
N GLY A 72 -14.81 5.60 36.63
CA GLY A 72 -15.81 5.17 37.63
C GLY A 72 -17.20 5.17 37.02
N VAL A 73 -18.17 4.77 37.81
CA VAL A 73 -19.59 4.91 37.46
C VAL A 73 -20.29 5.82 38.48
N ASN A 74 -21.26 6.59 38.01
CA ASN A 74 -22.11 7.40 38.90
C ASN A 74 -23.25 6.55 39.50
N ALA A 75 -24.13 7.17 40.30
CA ALA A 75 -25.26 6.49 40.91
C ALA A 75 -26.31 5.95 39.91
N ARG A 76 -26.23 6.32 38.64
CA ARG A 76 -27.07 5.83 37.54
C ARG A 76 -26.40 4.74 36.70
N GLY A 77 -25.17 4.32 37.06
CA GLY A 77 -24.40 3.35 36.29
C GLY A 77 -23.69 3.95 35.05
N GLU A 78 -23.76 5.27 34.87
CA GLU A 78 -23.13 5.93 33.74
C GLU A 78 -21.61 6.12 33.97
N PRO A 79 -20.75 5.96 32.94
CA PRO A 79 -19.31 6.16 33.10
C PRO A 79 -18.97 7.62 33.40
N VAL A 80 -18.01 7.82 34.28
CA VAL A 80 -17.47 9.14 34.65
C VAL A 80 -15.96 9.04 34.86
N LEU A 81 -15.24 10.13 34.59
CA LEU A 81 -13.84 10.24 34.95
C LEU A 81 -13.70 10.87 36.34
N ARG A 82 -12.80 10.30 37.13
CA ARG A 82 -12.48 10.76 38.49
C ARG A 82 -11.00 11.14 38.56
N MET A 83 -10.73 12.19 39.31
CA MET A 83 -9.37 12.63 39.59
C MET A 83 -9.30 12.97 41.08
N ALA A 84 -8.25 12.48 41.75
CA ALA A 84 -8.09 12.69 43.20
C ALA A 84 -8.12 14.19 43.52
N LYS A 85 -8.92 14.55 44.55
CA LYS A 85 -9.08 15.94 45.05
C LYS A 85 -9.75 16.93 44.10
N THR A 86 -10.41 16.48 43.01
CA THR A 86 -10.99 17.37 42.00
C THR A 86 -12.45 16.95 41.65
N PRO A 87 -13.44 17.16 42.52
CA PRO A 87 -14.85 16.79 42.24
C PRO A 87 -15.44 17.50 41.01
N ARG A 88 -14.85 18.64 40.59
CA ARG A 88 -15.25 19.38 39.40
C ARG A 88 -15.02 18.57 38.12
N VAL A 89 -13.99 17.71 38.10
CA VAL A 89 -13.68 16.81 36.99
C VAL A 89 -14.80 15.82 36.72
N GLU A 90 -15.34 15.19 37.77
CA GLU A 90 -16.45 14.23 37.62
C GLU A 90 -17.69 14.88 37.02
N ARG A 91 -17.99 16.13 37.42
CA ARG A 91 -19.13 16.87 36.84
C ARG A 91 -18.89 17.24 35.38
N ALA A 92 -17.71 17.71 35.06
CA ALA A 92 -17.35 18.08 33.68
C ALA A 92 -17.36 16.83 32.77
N SER A 93 -16.72 15.74 33.18
CA SER A 93 -16.67 14.51 32.39
C SER A 93 -18.05 13.93 32.12
N ARG A 94 -18.94 13.99 33.10
CA ARG A 94 -20.34 13.53 32.95
C ARG A 94 -21.08 14.33 31.88
N ALA A 95 -20.93 15.66 31.88
CA ALA A 95 -21.57 16.51 30.87
C ALA A 95 -21.02 16.24 29.48
N THR A 96 -19.69 16.11 29.38
CA THR A 96 -19.01 15.80 28.12
C THR A 96 -19.38 14.40 27.61
N PHE A 97 -19.38 13.38 28.45
CA PHE A 97 -19.76 12.02 28.05
C PHE A 97 -21.22 11.93 27.58
N ALA A 98 -22.12 12.68 28.21
CA ALA A 98 -23.49 12.78 27.74
C ALA A 98 -23.58 13.49 26.37
N ALA A 99 -22.85 14.58 26.19
CA ALA A 99 -22.78 15.30 24.89
C ALA A 99 -22.13 14.46 23.78
N ALA A 100 -21.05 13.75 24.09
CA ALA A 100 -20.38 12.83 23.20
C ALA A 100 -21.12 11.49 23.02
N ARG A 101 -22.22 11.27 23.73
CA ARG A 101 -23.01 10.04 23.71
C ARG A 101 -22.17 8.79 24.00
N VAL A 102 -21.31 8.86 25.02
CA VAL A 102 -20.48 7.73 25.47
C VAL A 102 -21.37 6.66 26.07
N ALA A 103 -21.34 5.47 25.52
CA ALA A 103 -22.10 4.32 26.03
C ALA A 103 -21.30 3.54 27.09
N SER A 104 -20.01 3.34 26.91
CA SER A 104 -19.15 2.65 27.86
C SER A 104 -17.68 3.10 27.74
N VAL A 105 -16.92 2.83 28.80
CA VAL A 105 -15.46 3.03 28.86
C VAL A 105 -14.86 1.79 29.51
N ALA A 106 -13.95 1.13 28.82
CA ALA A 106 -13.28 -0.08 29.29
C ALA A 106 -11.74 0.06 29.11
N PRO A 107 -10.93 -0.60 29.96
CA PRO A 107 -9.50 -0.67 29.71
C PRO A 107 -9.22 -1.20 28.30
N LEU A 108 -8.23 -0.64 27.61
CA LEU A 108 -7.82 -1.10 26.29
C LEU A 108 -7.22 -2.51 26.33
N LEU A 109 -6.43 -2.79 27.38
CA LEU A 109 -5.81 -4.09 27.56
C LEU A 109 -6.76 -5.01 28.35
N ALA A 110 -7.10 -6.15 27.75
CA ALA A 110 -7.96 -7.17 28.38
C ALA A 110 -7.30 -7.85 29.60
N ALA A 111 -5.97 -7.86 29.65
CA ALA A 111 -5.20 -8.38 30.77
C ALA A 111 -3.96 -7.49 31.02
N PRO A 112 -3.47 -7.40 32.25
CA PRO A 112 -2.28 -6.61 32.55
C PRO A 112 -1.05 -7.20 31.84
N PRO A 113 -0.15 -6.36 31.30
CA PRO A 113 1.10 -6.79 30.70
C PRO A 113 1.99 -7.52 31.72
N LYS A 114 2.87 -8.42 31.25
CA LYS A 114 3.80 -9.16 32.13
C LYS A 114 4.75 -8.23 32.86
N ASP A 115 5.27 -7.21 32.19
CA ASP A 115 6.10 -6.17 32.80
C ASP A 115 5.25 -4.94 33.14
N LEU A 116 4.75 -4.94 34.39
CA LEU A 116 3.92 -3.84 34.90
C LEU A 116 4.70 -2.54 35.10
N ALA A 117 6.00 -2.61 35.36
CA ALA A 117 6.82 -1.43 35.57
C ALA A 117 7.02 -0.68 34.25
N LEU A 118 7.39 -1.41 33.20
CA LEU A 118 7.51 -0.87 31.85
C LEU A 118 6.16 -0.37 31.33
N ALA A 119 5.08 -1.14 31.52
CA ALA A 119 3.74 -0.72 31.10
C ALA A 119 3.31 0.60 31.72
N LYS A 120 3.59 0.80 33.02
CA LYS A 120 3.34 2.07 33.72
C LYS A 120 4.22 3.20 33.22
N ALA A 121 5.49 2.93 32.98
CA ALA A 121 6.43 3.92 32.45
C ALA A 121 5.98 4.42 31.05
N LEU A 122 5.47 3.52 30.20
CA LEU A 122 4.93 3.83 28.88
C LEU A 122 3.47 4.33 28.94
N GLY A 123 2.82 4.28 30.08
CA GLY A 123 1.42 4.69 30.26
C GLY A 123 0.39 3.78 29.58
N LEU A 124 0.76 2.51 29.29
CA LEU A 124 -0.13 1.52 28.66
C LEU A 124 -1.31 1.17 29.56
N ASP A 125 -1.15 1.21 30.88
CA ASP A 125 -2.18 0.96 31.89
C ASP A 125 -3.27 2.04 31.94
N ARG A 126 -3.08 3.16 31.26
CA ARG A 126 -4.00 4.32 31.24
C ARG A 126 -4.85 4.40 29.97
N TRP A 127 -4.61 3.53 28.99
CA TRP A 127 -5.41 3.50 27.77
C TRP A 127 -6.75 2.80 27.97
N HIS A 128 -7.80 3.43 27.46
CA HIS A 128 -9.18 2.95 27.53
C HIS A 128 -9.84 3.05 26.16
N ARG A 129 -10.68 2.08 25.86
CA ARG A 129 -11.60 2.16 24.72
C ARG A 129 -12.88 2.82 25.19
N VAL A 130 -13.29 3.87 24.50
CA VAL A 130 -14.57 4.55 24.67
C VAL A 130 -15.50 4.07 23.57
N THR A 131 -16.60 3.44 23.94
CA THR A 131 -17.65 3.03 22.98
C THR A 131 -18.73 4.09 22.95
N LEU A 132 -19.11 4.52 21.76
CA LEU A 132 -20.15 5.52 21.52
C LEU A 132 -21.51 4.85 21.27
N ALA A 133 -22.59 5.58 21.52
CA ALA A 133 -23.93 5.15 21.13
C ALA A 133 -24.05 5.04 19.60
N ALA A 134 -24.98 4.20 19.10
CA ALA A 134 -25.11 3.89 17.68
C ALA A 134 -25.41 5.12 16.79
N ASP A 135 -25.99 6.15 17.36
CA ASP A 135 -26.34 7.42 16.71
C ASP A 135 -25.43 8.57 17.09
N ALA A 136 -24.27 8.29 17.70
CA ALA A 136 -23.27 9.30 18.00
C ALA A 136 -22.48 9.68 16.74
N ASP A 137 -22.08 10.94 16.67
CA ASP A 137 -21.11 11.43 15.70
C ASP A 137 -19.71 11.29 16.30
N PRO A 138 -18.85 10.39 15.79
CA PRO A 138 -17.55 10.12 16.38
C PRO A 138 -16.59 11.31 16.29
N ILE A 139 -16.69 12.17 15.27
CA ILE A 139 -15.85 13.35 15.12
C ILE A 139 -16.20 14.38 16.21
N LYS A 140 -17.49 14.63 16.44
CA LYS A 140 -17.94 15.50 17.53
C LYS A 140 -17.63 14.92 18.91
N ALA A 141 -17.73 13.60 19.04
CA ALA A 141 -17.38 12.92 20.28
C ALA A 141 -15.88 13.03 20.58
N HIS A 142 -15.02 12.83 19.58
CA HIS A 142 -13.57 13.05 19.70
C HIS A 142 -13.26 14.47 20.16
N ALA A 143 -13.78 15.49 19.47
CA ALA A 143 -13.57 16.89 19.84
C ALA A 143 -14.06 17.22 21.27
N ALA A 144 -15.22 16.68 21.65
CA ALA A 144 -15.77 16.88 23.00
C ALA A 144 -14.90 16.23 24.09
N LEU A 145 -14.36 15.03 23.84
CA LEU A 145 -13.47 14.35 24.78
C LEU A 145 -12.10 15.02 24.82
N ALA A 146 -11.57 15.47 23.70
CA ALA A 146 -10.32 16.23 23.62
C ALA A 146 -10.39 17.54 24.43
N ALA A 147 -11.54 18.17 24.53
CA ALA A 147 -11.75 19.35 25.40
C ALA A 147 -11.57 19.06 26.91
N LEU A 148 -11.54 17.79 27.33
CA LEU A 148 -11.19 17.38 28.70
C LEU A 148 -9.68 17.13 28.88
N ALA A 149 -8.91 17.20 27.79
CA ALA A 149 -7.45 17.11 27.85
C ALA A 149 -6.84 18.44 28.31
N GLY A 150 -5.62 18.40 28.82
CA GLY A 150 -4.86 19.56 29.26
C GLY A 150 -4.19 19.35 30.61
N ALA A 151 -3.36 20.31 31.06
CA ALA A 151 -2.46 20.18 32.22
C ALA A 151 -3.13 19.75 33.52
N ASN A 152 -4.43 19.98 33.69
CA ASN A 152 -5.20 19.60 34.86
C ASN A 152 -6.47 18.78 34.50
N GLY A 153 -6.56 18.30 33.26
CA GLY A 153 -7.67 17.49 32.77
C GLY A 153 -7.53 16.01 33.12
N PRO A 154 -8.62 15.24 33.09
CA PRO A 154 -8.60 13.81 33.36
C PRO A 154 -8.16 12.97 32.14
N ILE A 155 -8.03 13.55 30.98
CA ILE A 155 -7.62 12.91 29.71
C ILE A 155 -6.25 13.46 29.33
N ALA A 156 -5.34 12.59 28.92
CA ALA A 156 -4.05 12.95 28.36
C ALA A 156 -4.13 13.02 26.83
N ARG A 157 -4.81 12.04 26.19
CA ARG A 157 -4.97 11.95 24.73
C ARG A 157 -6.30 11.34 24.37
N VAL A 158 -6.83 11.72 23.21
CA VAL A 158 -7.97 11.08 22.53
C VAL A 158 -7.54 10.77 21.12
N GLU A 159 -7.77 9.56 20.67
CA GLU A 159 -7.40 9.10 19.34
C GLU A 159 -8.58 8.35 18.72
N PHE A 160 -8.66 8.38 17.39
CA PHE A 160 -9.56 7.49 16.68
C PHE A 160 -9.00 6.07 16.72
N ASP A 161 -9.88 5.07 16.80
CA ASP A 161 -9.49 3.65 16.70
C ASP A 161 -9.40 3.32 15.20
N GLY A 162 -8.20 3.48 14.63
CA GLY A 162 -7.95 3.28 13.22
C GLY A 162 -8.21 1.84 12.82
N GLN A 163 -9.00 1.65 11.77
CA GLN A 163 -9.23 0.34 11.19
C GLN A 163 -8.05 0.02 10.29
N GLY A 164 -7.26 -0.98 10.69
CA GLY A 164 -6.20 -1.56 9.89
C GLY A 164 -6.51 -3.02 9.62
N GLY A 165 -6.13 -3.50 8.46
CA GLY A 165 -6.13 -4.91 8.11
C GLY A 165 -4.71 -5.47 8.05
N LEU A 166 -4.60 -6.76 7.80
CA LEU A 166 -3.37 -7.30 7.21
C LEU A 166 -3.23 -6.62 5.84
N ALA A 167 -1.98 -6.26 5.45
CA ALA A 167 -1.72 -5.77 4.10
C ALA A 167 -2.42 -6.67 3.09
N GLU A 168 -3.03 -6.09 2.05
CA GLU A 168 -3.82 -6.86 1.09
C GLU A 168 -2.97 -7.97 0.47
N VAL A 169 -3.29 -9.21 0.82
CA VAL A 169 -2.68 -10.39 0.22
C VAL A 169 -3.69 -10.98 -0.77
N PRO A 170 -3.40 -10.95 -2.07
CA PRO A 170 -4.30 -11.47 -3.08
C PRO A 170 -4.69 -12.93 -2.82
N ASN A 171 -5.94 -13.25 -3.10
CA ASN A 171 -6.49 -14.60 -2.93
C ASN A 171 -6.17 -15.56 -4.09
N ASP A 172 -5.30 -15.14 -5.01
CA ASP A 172 -4.92 -15.85 -6.21
C ASP A 172 -4.11 -17.11 -5.86
N PRO A 173 -4.49 -18.29 -6.37
CA PRO A 173 -3.92 -19.58 -5.92
C PRO A 173 -2.41 -19.71 -6.09
N SER A 174 -1.81 -19.03 -7.07
CA SER A 174 -0.37 -19.05 -7.33
C SER A 174 0.38 -17.85 -6.75
N PHE A 175 -0.28 -16.96 -5.99
CA PHE A 175 0.37 -15.79 -5.40
C PHE A 175 1.55 -16.19 -4.50
N GLY A 176 1.45 -17.28 -3.77
CA GLY A 176 2.55 -17.81 -2.93
C GLY A 176 3.83 -18.19 -3.71
N LEU A 177 3.77 -18.33 -5.05
CA LEU A 177 4.93 -18.55 -5.92
C LEU A 177 5.58 -17.25 -6.38
N GLN A 178 4.90 -16.11 -6.19
CA GLN A 178 5.35 -14.77 -6.60
C GLN A 178 6.20 -14.12 -5.50
N TRP A 179 7.39 -14.68 -5.26
CA TRP A 179 8.34 -14.13 -4.29
C TRP A 179 8.70 -12.66 -4.58
N ASN A 180 8.62 -12.26 -5.83
CA ASN A 180 8.88 -10.90 -6.30
C ASN A 180 7.88 -9.88 -5.75
N MET A 181 6.63 -10.30 -5.48
CA MET A 181 5.57 -9.47 -4.89
C MET A 181 5.55 -9.55 -3.36
N LEU A 182 5.75 -10.77 -2.81
CA LEU A 182 5.80 -11.03 -1.37
C LEU A 182 6.80 -12.14 -1.07
N ASN A 183 7.94 -11.79 -0.49
CA ASN A 183 8.97 -12.75 -0.09
C ASN A 183 8.91 -13.00 1.42
N THR A 184 8.38 -14.16 1.78
CA THR A 184 8.32 -14.64 3.18
C THR A 184 9.49 -15.57 3.53
N GLY A 185 10.46 -15.73 2.62
CA GLY A 185 11.54 -16.71 2.72
C GLY A 185 11.21 -18.04 2.03
N GLN A 186 10.17 -18.08 1.19
CA GLN A 186 9.80 -19.29 0.45
C GLN A 186 10.92 -19.77 -0.48
N SER A 187 11.00 -21.09 -0.67
CA SER A 187 11.96 -21.68 -1.60
C SER A 187 11.46 -21.55 -3.03
N VAL A 188 12.26 -20.95 -3.89
CA VAL A 188 11.99 -20.79 -5.33
C VAL A 188 13.05 -21.55 -6.12
N VAL A 189 12.63 -22.56 -6.86
CA VAL A 189 13.53 -23.44 -7.65
C VAL A 189 14.73 -23.92 -6.80
N GLY A 190 14.47 -24.30 -5.53
CA GLY A 190 15.48 -24.83 -4.61
C GLY A 190 16.31 -23.77 -3.88
N VAL A 191 16.09 -22.47 -4.11
CA VAL A 191 16.78 -21.39 -3.41
C VAL A 191 15.84 -20.78 -2.37
N VAL A 192 16.22 -20.82 -1.09
CA VAL A 192 15.47 -20.20 0.00
C VAL A 192 15.65 -18.67 -0.08
N GLY A 193 14.56 -17.95 -0.08
CA GLY A 193 14.54 -16.49 -0.15
C GLY A 193 14.92 -15.81 1.17
N THR A 194 15.26 -14.54 1.10
CA THR A 194 15.39 -13.66 2.27
C THR A 194 14.05 -12.95 2.48
N PRO A 195 13.38 -13.12 3.64
CA PRO A 195 12.14 -12.43 3.89
C PRO A 195 12.27 -10.92 3.66
N GLY A 196 11.36 -10.36 2.87
CA GLY A 196 11.36 -8.94 2.54
C GLY A 196 12.26 -8.54 1.37
N ALA A 197 12.95 -9.46 0.70
CA ALA A 197 13.64 -9.23 -0.57
C ALA A 197 12.63 -9.31 -1.73
N ASP A 198 11.71 -8.35 -1.80
CA ASP A 198 10.61 -8.20 -2.77
C ASP A 198 10.30 -6.72 -3.00
N VAL A 199 9.40 -6.39 -3.91
CA VAL A 199 9.06 -5.00 -4.30
C VAL A 199 8.11 -4.30 -3.31
N LYS A 200 7.68 -4.93 -2.22
CA LYS A 200 6.78 -4.36 -1.19
C LYS A 200 5.47 -3.80 -1.75
N VAL A 201 4.93 -4.40 -2.79
CA VAL A 201 3.77 -3.87 -3.50
C VAL A 201 2.46 -3.99 -2.70
N ALA A 202 2.37 -4.90 -1.73
CA ALA A 202 1.16 -5.15 -0.97
C ALA A 202 0.61 -3.88 -0.31
N SER A 203 1.48 -3.05 0.28
CA SER A 203 1.07 -1.77 0.88
C SER A 203 0.62 -0.71 -0.15
N ALA A 204 1.06 -0.80 -1.40
CA ALA A 204 0.57 0.06 -2.46
C ALA A 204 -0.84 -0.36 -2.90
N TRP A 205 -1.16 -1.64 -2.85
CA TRP A 205 -2.52 -2.14 -3.14
C TRP A 205 -3.55 -1.68 -2.12
N ASP A 206 -3.16 -1.43 -0.86
CA ASP A 206 -4.04 -0.81 0.14
C ASP A 206 -4.48 0.61 -0.27
N VAL A 207 -3.75 1.26 -1.21
CA VAL A 207 -4.06 2.61 -1.71
C VAL A 207 -4.71 2.55 -3.09
N THR A 208 -4.17 1.76 -4.02
CA THR A 208 -4.66 1.68 -5.41
C THR A 208 -4.26 0.38 -6.10
N HIS A 209 -5.13 -0.12 -6.96
CA HIS A 209 -4.87 -1.26 -7.84
C HIS A 209 -4.53 -0.83 -9.29
N GLY A 210 -4.33 0.46 -9.52
CA GLY A 210 -4.09 1.04 -10.85
C GLY A 210 -5.33 1.68 -11.48
N ASP A 211 -5.12 2.76 -12.25
CA ASP A 211 -6.19 3.48 -12.97
C ASP A 211 -6.43 2.82 -14.34
N PRO A 212 -7.69 2.46 -14.69
CA PRO A 212 -8.05 1.93 -16.00
C PRO A 212 -7.86 2.92 -17.16
N ASN A 213 -7.61 4.19 -16.88
CA ASN A 213 -7.29 5.19 -17.91
C ASN A 213 -5.80 5.26 -18.22
N LEU A 214 -4.92 4.73 -17.37
CA LEU A 214 -3.50 4.66 -17.66
C LEU A 214 -3.21 3.56 -18.68
N VAL A 215 -2.43 3.92 -19.68
CA VAL A 215 -2.01 3.03 -20.77
C VAL A 215 -0.52 2.73 -20.65
N ILE A 216 -0.19 1.45 -20.56
CA ILE A 216 1.20 0.95 -20.56
C ILE A 216 1.49 0.33 -21.92
N ALA A 217 2.35 0.94 -22.70
CA ALA A 217 2.86 0.32 -23.92
C ALA A 217 3.90 -0.75 -23.57
N VAL A 218 3.71 -1.95 -24.09
CA VAL A 218 4.63 -3.08 -23.94
C VAL A 218 5.34 -3.30 -25.27
N LEU A 219 6.56 -2.76 -25.40
CA LEU A 219 7.41 -2.94 -26.56
C LEU A 219 8.16 -4.27 -26.41
N ASP A 220 7.63 -5.32 -27.02
CA ASP A 220 8.08 -6.70 -26.80
C ASP A 220 7.77 -7.61 -28.00
N SER A 221 7.67 -8.91 -27.78
CA SER A 221 7.34 -9.94 -28.76
C SER A 221 5.83 -10.10 -29.03
N GLY A 222 4.99 -9.34 -28.34
CA GLY A 222 3.54 -9.46 -28.39
C GLY A 222 2.93 -9.91 -27.06
N ILE A 223 1.61 -10.01 -27.02
CA ILE A 223 0.85 -10.47 -25.85
C ILE A 223 -0.18 -11.49 -26.32
N ASP A 224 -0.05 -12.73 -25.90
CA ASP A 224 -1.07 -13.75 -26.15
C ASP A 224 -2.33 -13.51 -25.32
N PRO A 225 -3.49 -13.88 -25.84
CA PRO A 225 -4.71 -13.89 -25.05
C PRO A 225 -4.56 -14.76 -23.80
N HIS A 226 -4.77 -14.16 -22.64
CA HIS A 226 -4.73 -14.86 -21.36
C HIS A 226 -5.92 -14.42 -20.50
N PRO A 227 -6.61 -15.33 -19.78
CA PRO A 227 -7.77 -14.97 -18.93
C PRO A 227 -7.46 -13.81 -17.97
N GLN A 228 -6.27 -13.80 -17.37
CA GLN A 228 -5.84 -12.77 -16.41
C GLN A 228 -5.55 -11.39 -17.02
N LEU A 229 -5.55 -11.26 -18.34
CA LEU A 229 -5.40 -9.98 -19.07
C LEU A 229 -6.70 -9.58 -19.79
N SER A 230 -7.79 -10.34 -19.59
CA SER A 230 -9.04 -10.13 -20.30
C SER A 230 -9.61 -8.72 -20.12
N GLY A 231 -10.02 -8.10 -21.23
CA GLY A 231 -10.63 -6.77 -21.26
C GLY A 231 -9.67 -5.60 -21.02
N ARG A 232 -8.33 -5.87 -20.89
CA ARG A 232 -7.33 -4.83 -20.64
C ARG A 232 -6.30 -4.66 -21.74
N ILE A 233 -6.28 -5.53 -22.75
CA ILE A 233 -5.41 -5.41 -23.90
C ILE A 233 -6.09 -4.51 -24.94
N LEU A 234 -5.41 -3.43 -25.31
CA LEU A 234 -5.85 -2.49 -26.35
C LEU A 234 -5.43 -2.99 -27.73
N PRO A 235 -6.05 -2.51 -28.82
CA PRO A 235 -5.58 -2.74 -30.16
C PRO A 235 -4.15 -2.21 -30.33
N GLY A 236 -3.20 -3.08 -30.66
CA GLY A 236 -1.79 -2.77 -30.82
C GLY A 236 -1.33 -2.77 -32.27
N ILE A 237 -0.01 -2.78 -32.45
CA ILE A 237 0.67 -2.82 -33.74
C ILE A 237 1.77 -3.88 -33.74
N ASN A 238 1.97 -4.53 -34.89
CA ASN A 238 3.15 -5.32 -35.19
C ASN A 238 4.03 -4.50 -36.17
N VAL A 239 5.09 -3.90 -35.65
CA VAL A 239 5.96 -3.01 -36.44
C VAL A 239 6.75 -3.74 -37.52
N PRO A 240 7.32 -4.93 -37.29
CA PRO A 240 8.01 -5.71 -38.32
C PRO A 240 7.21 -5.99 -39.59
N ASP A 241 5.92 -6.24 -39.50
CA ASP A 241 5.07 -6.61 -40.65
C ASP A 241 3.99 -5.57 -41.00
N GLY A 242 3.83 -4.55 -40.16
CA GLY A 242 2.85 -3.47 -40.36
C GLY A 242 1.42 -3.89 -40.09
N THR A 243 1.17 -5.04 -39.47
CA THR A 243 -0.17 -5.54 -39.14
C THR A 243 -0.62 -5.13 -37.72
N THR A 244 -1.85 -5.51 -37.37
CA THR A 244 -2.38 -5.36 -36.01
C THR A 244 -2.41 -6.69 -35.24
N ILE A 245 -1.69 -7.71 -35.76
CA ILE A 245 -1.56 -9.01 -35.08
C ILE A 245 -0.46 -8.89 -34.02
N THR A 246 -0.84 -8.97 -32.77
CA THR A 246 0.06 -8.76 -31.62
C THR A 246 0.22 -10.01 -30.75
N SER A 247 0.02 -11.20 -31.32
CA SER A 247 0.33 -12.46 -30.65
C SER A 247 1.84 -12.58 -30.35
N ASP A 248 2.16 -13.27 -29.26
CA ASP A 248 3.53 -13.45 -28.80
C ASP A 248 4.25 -14.55 -29.58
N GLU A 249 5.28 -14.19 -30.32
CA GLU A 249 6.05 -15.13 -31.14
C GLU A 249 7.40 -15.53 -30.52
N CYS A 250 7.72 -15.07 -29.29
CA CYS A 250 8.98 -15.37 -28.59
C CYS A 250 8.75 -16.20 -27.32
N SER A 251 8.20 -17.38 -27.47
CA SER A 251 7.99 -18.31 -26.33
C SER A 251 7.27 -17.66 -25.13
N GLY A 252 6.35 -16.73 -25.40
CA GLY A 252 5.58 -16.05 -24.39
C GLY A 252 6.39 -15.02 -23.59
N HIS A 253 7.36 -14.35 -24.18
CA HIS A 253 8.18 -13.37 -23.44
C HIS A 253 7.37 -12.12 -23.07
N GLY A 254 6.73 -11.47 -24.03
CA GLY A 254 5.90 -10.29 -23.78
C GLY A 254 4.63 -10.62 -22.97
N THR A 255 4.08 -11.85 -23.14
CA THR A 255 2.98 -12.36 -22.30
C THR A 255 3.41 -12.49 -20.84
N HIS A 256 4.61 -13.01 -20.58
CA HIS A 256 5.17 -13.14 -19.24
C HIS A 256 5.41 -11.78 -18.59
N VAL A 257 6.03 -10.85 -19.30
CA VAL A 257 6.24 -9.46 -18.90
C VAL A 257 4.91 -8.78 -18.56
N SER A 258 3.90 -8.95 -19.42
CA SER A 258 2.55 -8.40 -19.22
C SER A 258 1.86 -8.97 -17.99
N GLY A 259 2.12 -10.23 -17.63
CA GLY A 259 1.61 -10.85 -16.42
C GLY A 259 2.19 -10.23 -15.14
N ILE A 260 3.51 -9.96 -15.10
CA ILE A 260 4.14 -9.25 -13.99
C ILE A 260 3.55 -7.85 -13.86
N LEU A 261 3.38 -7.16 -15.00
CA LEU A 261 2.84 -5.81 -15.05
C LEU A 261 1.39 -5.74 -14.56
N ALA A 262 0.53 -6.57 -15.14
CA ALA A 262 -0.90 -6.31 -15.11
C ALA A 262 -1.79 -7.57 -15.11
N ALA A 263 -1.36 -8.72 -14.56
CA ALA A 263 -2.32 -9.79 -14.29
C ALA A 263 -3.42 -9.28 -13.34
N ALA A 264 -4.66 -9.71 -13.56
CA ALA A 264 -5.75 -9.41 -12.63
C ALA A 264 -5.40 -10.03 -11.27
N GLY A 265 -5.55 -9.25 -10.21
CA GLY A 265 -5.25 -9.73 -8.87
C GLY A 265 -6.52 -9.82 -8.01
N ASN A 266 -6.44 -10.60 -6.95
CA ASN A 266 -7.50 -10.79 -5.96
C ASN A 266 -8.84 -11.28 -6.56
N ASP A 267 -8.77 -12.02 -7.67
CA ASP A 267 -9.94 -12.58 -8.38
C ASP A 267 -10.09 -14.10 -8.17
N GLY A 268 -9.23 -14.72 -7.37
CA GLY A 268 -9.22 -16.15 -7.09
C GLY A 268 -8.66 -17.00 -8.22
N VAL A 269 -7.96 -16.41 -9.20
CA VAL A 269 -7.43 -17.08 -10.39
C VAL A 269 -5.94 -16.76 -10.56
N GLY A 270 -5.09 -17.78 -10.66
CA GLY A 270 -3.70 -17.67 -11.08
C GLY A 270 -2.81 -16.81 -10.20
N ILE A 271 -2.46 -15.61 -10.65
CA ILE A 271 -1.45 -14.69 -10.08
C ILE A 271 -1.96 -13.25 -9.97
N ALA A 272 -1.27 -12.40 -9.21
CA ALA A 272 -1.48 -10.96 -9.22
C ALA A 272 -0.36 -10.23 -9.98
N GLY A 273 -0.69 -9.25 -10.81
CA GLY A 273 0.26 -8.30 -11.41
C GLY A 273 0.54 -7.12 -10.48
N MET A 274 1.53 -6.29 -10.81
CA MET A 274 1.80 -5.04 -10.09
C MET A 274 0.56 -4.14 -10.06
N THR A 275 -0.14 -4.04 -11.19
CA THR A 275 -1.42 -3.33 -11.33
C THR A 275 -2.52 -4.28 -11.78
N TRP A 276 -3.77 -4.05 -11.33
CA TRP A 276 -4.88 -4.95 -11.67
C TRP A 276 -5.85 -4.32 -12.67
N ASN A 277 -5.81 -3.00 -12.87
CA ASN A 277 -6.80 -2.26 -13.64
C ASN A 277 -6.25 -1.53 -14.88
N THR A 278 -4.94 -1.29 -14.98
CA THR A 278 -4.33 -0.55 -16.11
C THR A 278 -4.51 -1.24 -17.45
N LYS A 279 -4.47 -0.48 -18.52
CA LYS A 279 -4.55 -0.98 -19.90
C LYS A 279 -3.16 -1.27 -20.47
N LEU A 280 -3.05 -2.33 -21.24
CA LEU A 280 -1.85 -2.71 -21.96
C LEU A 280 -2.02 -2.40 -23.44
N LEU A 281 -1.05 -1.71 -24.02
CA LEU A 281 -0.94 -1.43 -25.46
C LEU A 281 0.20 -2.29 -26.05
N PRO A 282 -0.10 -3.41 -26.73
CA PRO A 282 0.91 -4.25 -27.33
C PRO A 282 1.59 -3.57 -28.52
N VAL A 283 2.92 -3.51 -28.50
CA VAL A 283 3.74 -3.02 -29.61
C VAL A 283 4.78 -4.08 -29.92
N VAL A 284 4.49 -4.91 -30.91
CA VAL A 284 5.42 -5.94 -31.36
C VAL A 284 6.59 -5.28 -32.10
N ILE A 285 7.81 -5.49 -31.62
CA ILE A 285 9.03 -4.88 -32.19
C ILE A 285 10.04 -5.92 -32.67
N VAL A 286 9.75 -7.19 -32.48
CA VAL A 286 10.58 -8.31 -32.89
C VAL A 286 9.82 -9.26 -33.83
N ASN A 287 10.53 -10.01 -34.65
CA ASN A 287 10.01 -11.16 -35.37
C ASN A 287 10.62 -12.42 -34.72
N GLY A 288 9.77 -13.26 -34.17
CA GLY A 288 10.22 -14.27 -33.22
C GLY A 288 10.84 -13.61 -31.96
N CYS A 289 12.11 -13.91 -31.68
CA CYS A 289 12.85 -13.35 -30.54
C CYS A 289 13.91 -12.32 -30.90
N SER A 290 13.93 -11.83 -32.14
CA SER A 290 14.96 -10.91 -32.65
C SER A 290 14.32 -9.74 -33.39
N GLY A 291 14.90 -8.57 -33.27
CA GLY A 291 14.42 -7.37 -33.95
C GLY A 291 15.52 -6.36 -34.19
N PHE A 292 15.15 -5.24 -34.79
CA PHE A 292 16.03 -4.14 -35.10
C PHE A 292 15.70 -2.90 -34.27
N GLU A 293 16.72 -2.08 -33.99
CA GLU A 293 16.53 -0.79 -33.29
C GLU A 293 15.54 0.13 -34.00
N SER A 294 15.44 0.04 -35.33
CA SER A 294 14.48 0.79 -36.14
C SER A 294 13.03 0.43 -35.80
N ASN A 295 12.75 -0.86 -35.51
CA ASN A 295 11.40 -1.28 -35.08
C ASN A 295 11.06 -0.72 -33.70
N VAL A 296 12.04 -0.72 -32.79
CA VAL A 296 11.85 -0.12 -31.46
C VAL A 296 11.59 1.38 -31.57
N ALA A 297 12.38 2.08 -32.39
CA ALA A 297 12.19 3.52 -32.62
C ALA A 297 10.81 3.83 -33.20
N THR A 298 10.38 3.08 -34.21
CA THR A 298 9.05 3.24 -34.83
C THR A 298 7.93 2.92 -33.83
N GLY A 299 8.06 1.81 -33.11
CA GLY A 299 7.08 1.38 -32.11
C GLY A 299 6.94 2.35 -30.93
N LEU A 300 8.07 2.93 -30.49
CA LEU A 300 8.09 3.89 -29.39
C LEU A 300 7.41 5.22 -29.76
N ILE A 301 7.70 5.75 -30.95
CA ILE A 301 7.01 6.94 -31.47
C ILE A 301 5.51 6.65 -31.61
N TRP A 302 5.15 5.51 -32.21
CA TRP A 302 3.75 5.13 -32.36
C TRP A 302 3.04 5.01 -31.00
N ALA A 303 3.67 4.38 -30.00
CA ALA A 303 3.10 4.24 -28.65
C ALA A 303 2.85 5.61 -27.99
N ALA A 304 3.81 6.53 -28.11
CA ALA A 304 3.68 7.89 -27.59
C ALA A 304 2.52 8.65 -28.30
N ASP A 305 2.38 8.50 -29.62
CA ASP A 305 1.29 9.10 -30.40
C ASP A 305 -0.09 8.49 -30.06
N GLN A 306 -0.13 7.24 -29.58
CA GLN A 306 -1.36 6.63 -29.04
C GLN A 306 -1.65 7.08 -27.59
N GLY A 307 -0.84 7.95 -26.99
CA GLY A 307 -1.04 8.47 -25.64
C GLY A 307 -0.63 7.48 -24.54
N ALA A 308 0.33 6.60 -24.81
CA ALA A 308 0.88 5.74 -23.77
C ALA A 308 1.54 6.58 -22.66
N ASN A 309 1.06 6.43 -21.43
CA ASN A 309 1.61 7.11 -20.26
C ASN A 309 2.94 6.49 -19.83
N LEU A 310 3.03 5.16 -19.93
CA LEU A 310 4.20 4.39 -19.51
C LEU A 310 4.64 3.47 -20.64
N VAL A 311 5.94 3.21 -20.69
CA VAL A 311 6.53 2.32 -21.70
C VAL A 311 7.44 1.31 -21.02
N ASN A 312 7.09 0.02 -21.17
CA ASN A 312 7.90 -1.10 -20.71
C ASN A 312 8.76 -1.62 -21.88
N MET A 313 10.07 -1.60 -21.72
CA MET A 313 11.04 -2.05 -22.73
C MET A 313 11.93 -3.16 -22.16
N SER A 314 11.39 -4.38 -22.14
CA SER A 314 12.09 -5.60 -21.70
C SER A 314 13.02 -6.15 -22.80
N LEU A 315 13.93 -5.32 -23.31
CA LEU A 315 14.75 -5.57 -24.47
C LEU A 315 16.17 -5.01 -24.31
N GLN A 316 17.09 -5.46 -25.18
CA GLN A 316 18.49 -5.03 -25.15
C GLN A 316 19.06 -4.87 -26.56
N PHE A 317 19.63 -3.70 -26.83
CA PHE A 317 20.39 -3.42 -28.06
C PHE A 317 21.73 -2.78 -27.68
N TYR A 318 22.81 -3.13 -28.39
CA TYR A 318 24.15 -2.66 -28.00
C TYR A 318 24.72 -1.58 -28.92
N LEU A 319 24.15 -1.39 -30.12
CA LEU A 319 24.58 -0.30 -31.00
C LEU A 319 24.10 1.06 -30.44
N GLY A 320 22.82 1.21 -30.16
CA GLY A 320 22.24 2.46 -29.65
C GLY A 320 22.28 3.57 -30.70
N GLY A 321 21.72 3.29 -31.88
CA GLY A 321 21.74 4.23 -33.01
C GLY A 321 20.93 5.50 -32.75
N THR A 322 21.29 6.58 -33.44
CA THR A 322 20.63 7.90 -33.31
C THR A 322 19.12 7.86 -33.49
N PRO A 323 18.52 7.12 -34.46
CA PRO A 323 17.07 7.07 -34.59
C PRO A 323 16.35 6.53 -33.33
N LEU A 324 16.92 5.52 -32.66
CA LEU A 324 16.35 5.01 -31.42
C LEU A 324 16.47 6.02 -30.27
N ARG A 325 17.62 6.71 -30.17
CA ARG A 325 17.81 7.77 -29.17
C ARG A 325 16.84 8.93 -29.39
N ASP A 326 16.61 9.34 -30.64
CA ASP A 326 15.68 10.41 -30.94
C ASP A 326 14.22 10.01 -30.65
N ALA A 327 13.85 8.73 -30.87
CA ALA A 327 12.55 8.19 -30.48
C ALA A 327 12.35 8.19 -28.94
N VAL A 328 13.39 7.86 -28.18
CA VAL A 328 13.37 7.96 -26.71
C VAL A 328 13.19 9.42 -26.27
N ALA A 329 13.92 10.36 -26.90
CA ALA A 329 13.76 11.78 -26.61
C ALA A 329 12.34 12.29 -26.93
N TYR A 330 11.76 11.81 -28.03
CA TYR A 330 10.39 12.12 -28.44
C TYR A 330 9.38 11.64 -27.39
N ALA A 331 9.39 10.36 -27.02
CA ALA A 331 8.46 9.82 -26.05
C ALA A 331 8.60 10.49 -24.66
N HIS A 332 9.84 10.78 -24.25
CA HIS A 332 10.09 11.54 -23.03
C HIS A 332 9.49 12.96 -23.07
N ALA A 333 9.64 13.65 -24.21
CA ALA A 333 9.04 14.98 -24.38
C ALA A 333 7.51 14.98 -24.41
N GLN A 334 6.88 13.85 -24.75
CA GLN A 334 5.44 13.63 -24.62
C GLN A 334 5.00 13.29 -23.19
N GLY A 335 5.93 13.19 -22.25
CA GLY A 335 5.64 12.93 -20.84
C GLY A 335 5.56 11.45 -20.46
N ALA A 336 6.05 10.53 -21.27
CA ALA A 336 6.03 9.11 -20.95
C ALA A 336 7.10 8.73 -19.91
N VAL A 337 6.74 7.92 -18.90
CA VAL A 337 7.70 7.20 -18.05
C VAL A 337 8.17 5.96 -18.81
N MET A 338 9.47 5.83 -19.04
CA MET A 338 10.06 4.73 -19.78
C MET A 338 11.01 3.91 -18.91
N CYS A 339 10.75 2.60 -18.79
CA CYS A 339 11.61 1.67 -18.07
C CYS A 339 12.25 0.69 -19.04
N ALA A 340 13.55 0.43 -18.91
CA ALA A 340 14.29 -0.42 -19.84
C ALA A 340 15.29 -1.33 -19.13
N ALA A 341 15.52 -2.51 -19.72
CA ALA A 341 16.42 -3.53 -19.19
C ALA A 341 17.90 -3.16 -19.38
N THR A 342 18.72 -3.31 -18.32
CA THR A 342 20.17 -3.07 -18.43
C THR A 342 20.87 -4.06 -19.34
N GLY A 343 20.29 -5.25 -19.56
CA GLY A 343 20.83 -6.33 -20.41
C GLY A 343 21.28 -7.56 -19.63
N ASN A 344 21.55 -8.65 -20.35
CA ASN A 344 21.72 -9.99 -19.77
C ASN A 344 23.09 -10.64 -20.05
N ASN A 345 24.13 -9.86 -20.29
CA ASN A 345 25.49 -10.37 -20.60
C ASN A 345 26.42 -10.43 -19.37
N GLY A 346 25.97 -9.97 -18.20
CA GLY A 346 26.74 -9.97 -16.96
C GLY A 346 27.98 -9.07 -16.99
N ASN A 347 28.00 -8.06 -17.83
CA ASN A 347 29.13 -7.16 -18.02
C ASN A 347 28.76 -5.69 -17.70
N ASN A 348 29.75 -4.80 -17.77
CA ASN A 348 29.60 -3.38 -17.45
C ASN A 348 29.18 -2.51 -18.64
N VAL A 349 28.41 -3.06 -19.57
CA VAL A 349 27.87 -2.33 -20.73
C VAL A 349 26.35 -2.33 -20.64
N ILE A 350 25.79 -1.19 -20.30
CA ILE A 350 24.33 -1.03 -20.27
C ILE A 350 23.79 -0.99 -21.69
N ALA A 351 22.76 -1.78 -21.95
CA ALA A 351 22.10 -1.84 -23.25
C ALA A 351 21.29 -0.57 -23.55
N ALA A 352 21.10 -0.26 -24.83
CA ALA A 352 20.10 0.72 -25.25
C ALA A 352 18.69 0.06 -25.21
N PRO A 353 17.64 0.80 -24.87
CA PRO A 353 17.63 2.22 -24.53
C PRO A 353 17.95 2.56 -23.06
N ALA A 354 18.18 1.58 -22.19
CA ALA A 354 18.43 1.79 -20.76
C ALA A 354 19.61 2.74 -20.46
N ARG A 355 20.62 2.79 -21.33
CA ARG A 355 21.81 3.63 -21.14
C ARG A 355 21.56 5.14 -21.22
N TRP A 356 20.36 5.59 -21.62
CA TRP A 356 20.06 7.02 -21.78
C TRP A 356 19.25 7.55 -20.61
N SER A 357 19.57 8.75 -20.15
CA SER A 357 19.00 9.37 -18.95
C SER A 357 17.48 9.62 -19.00
N GLN A 358 16.86 9.52 -20.17
CA GLN A 358 15.42 9.62 -20.34
C GLN A 358 14.67 8.33 -19.97
N THR A 359 15.38 7.22 -19.83
CA THR A 359 14.82 5.94 -19.41
C THR A 359 15.26 5.60 -17.98
N ILE A 360 14.48 4.81 -17.28
CA ILE A 360 14.87 4.21 -16.01
C ILE A 360 15.55 2.87 -16.33
N ALA A 361 16.85 2.78 -16.07
CA ALA A 361 17.65 1.58 -16.29
C ALA A 361 17.48 0.58 -15.14
N VAL A 362 16.95 -0.62 -15.45
CA VAL A 362 16.58 -1.60 -14.44
C VAL A 362 17.47 -2.84 -14.46
N ALA A 363 18.23 -3.07 -13.38
CA ALA A 363 19.01 -4.28 -13.15
C ALA A 363 18.19 -5.39 -12.47
N ALA A 364 18.71 -6.62 -12.47
CA ALA A 364 18.02 -7.78 -11.91
C ALA A 364 18.62 -8.28 -10.60
N THR A 365 17.76 -8.56 -9.59
CA THR A 365 18.10 -9.24 -8.36
C THR A 365 17.44 -10.62 -8.24
N ASP A 366 18.00 -11.50 -7.40
CA ASP A 366 17.39 -12.75 -6.99
C ASP A 366 16.54 -12.57 -5.70
N ASN A 367 15.93 -13.66 -5.24
CA ASN A 367 15.09 -13.68 -4.03
C ASN A 367 15.84 -13.48 -2.70
N ARG A 368 17.11 -13.07 -2.75
CA ARG A 368 17.97 -12.76 -1.59
C ARG A 368 18.59 -11.37 -1.71
N ASP A 369 18.09 -10.54 -2.61
CA ASP A 369 18.65 -9.23 -2.95
C ASP A 369 20.08 -9.28 -3.54
N ILE A 370 20.49 -10.41 -4.11
CA ILE A 370 21.77 -10.54 -4.79
C ILE A 370 21.58 -10.23 -6.27
N ARG A 371 22.43 -9.36 -6.85
CA ARG A 371 22.41 -9.08 -8.29
C ARG A 371 22.56 -10.38 -9.08
N ALA A 372 21.68 -10.58 -10.04
CA ALA A 372 21.76 -11.73 -10.94
C ALA A 372 23.06 -11.72 -11.73
N THR A 373 23.74 -12.86 -11.84
CA THR A 373 25.04 -12.95 -12.53
C THR A 373 24.98 -12.52 -13.97
N PHE A 374 23.84 -12.70 -14.63
CA PHE A 374 23.61 -12.26 -16.01
C PHE A 374 23.31 -10.77 -16.14
N SER A 375 22.83 -10.10 -15.07
CA SER A 375 22.44 -8.68 -15.14
C SER A 375 23.64 -7.82 -15.50
N ASN A 376 23.52 -7.00 -16.55
CA ASN A 376 24.49 -5.96 -16.82
C ASN A 376 24.46 -4.92 -15.69
N PHE A 377 25.57 -4.20 -15.54
CA PHE A 377 25.78 -3.21 -14.49
C PHE A 377 26.63 -2.04 -15.01
N GLY A 378 26.58 -0.90 -14.37
CA GLY A 378 27.33 0.29 -14.77
C GLY A 378 26.75 1.57 -14.18
N ALA A 379 27.42 2.68 -14.41
CA ALA A 379 27.04 3.99 -13.89
C ALA A 379 25.66 4.47 -14.33
N GLU A 380 25.15 3.95 -15.44
CA GLU A 380 23.82 4.27 -15.97
C GLU A 380 22.70 3.43 -15.33
N THR A 381 23.01 2.44 -14.49
CA THR A 381 21.97 1.69 -13.74
C THR A 381 21.26 2.64 -12.79
N ASP A 382 19.93 2.78 -12.91
CA ASP A 382 19.18 3.65 -12.03
C ASP A 382 18.67 2.90 -10.79
N VAL A 383 18.02 1.75 -11.02
CA VAL A 383 17.45 0.92 -9.95
C VAL A 383 17.59 -0.56 -10.28
N SER A 384 17.27 -1.41 -9.30
CA SER A 384 17.15 -2.85 -9.49
C SER A 384 15.78 -3.36 -9.06
N ALA A 385 15.40 -4.55 -9.57
CA ALA A 385 14.14 -5.20 -9.22
C ALA A 385 14.27 -6.73 -9.37
N PRO A 386 13.32 -7.53 -8.81
CA PRO A 386 13.29 -8.98 -8.97
C PRO A 386 13.34 -9.43 -10.43
N GLY A 387 14.32 -10.29 -10.76
CA GLY A 387 14.52 -10.74 -12.15
C GLY A 387 14.95 -12.21 -12.29
N VAL A 388 15.01 -12.98 -11.19
CA VAL A 388 15.45 -14.39 -11.22
C VAL A 388 14.30 -15.30 -10.82
N ASN A 389 13.96 -16.26 -11.69
CA ASN A 389 12.87 -17.22 -11.43
C ASN A 389 11.58 -16.51 -11.00
N VAL A 390 11.15 -15.52 -11.79
CA VAL A 390 9.89 -14.82 -11.57
C VAL A 390 8.76 -15.63 -12.18
N TRP A 391 7.73 -15.92 -11.39
CA TRP A 391 6.54 -16.66 -11.80
C TRP A 391 5.54 -15.72 -12.45
N SER A 392 5.14 -16.00 -13.69
CA SER A 392 4.17 -15.18 -14.42
C SER A 392 3.46 -15.97 -15.53
N LEU A 393 2.67 -15.25 -16.34
CA LEU A 393 1.85 -15.80 -17.42
C LEU A 393 2.71 -16.45 -18.51
N ALA A 394 2.13 -17.46 -19.15
CA ALA A 394 2.69 -18.13 -20.32
C ALA A 394 1.58 -18.41 -21.36
N PRO A 395 1.93 -18.65 -22.63
CA PRO A 395 0.98 -18.96 -23.68
C PRO A 395 0.01 -20.09 -23.32
N GLY A 396 -1.20 -20.03 -23.89
CA GLY A 396 -2.21 -21.07 -23.70
C GLY A 396 -2.88 -21.06 -22.32
N GLY A 397 -2.89 -19.92 -21.63
CA GLY A 397 -3.52 -19.80 -20.31
C GLY A 397 -2.73 -20.45 -19.18
N SER A 398 -1.43 -20.69 -19.37
CA SER A 398 -0.53 -21.34 -18.41
C SER A 398 0.38 -20.32 -17.70
N TYR A 399 1.30 -20.82 -16.85
CA TYR A 399 2.23 -20.04 -16.06
C TYR A 399 3.62 -20.66 -16.09
N THR A 400 4.67 -19.83 -15.96
CA THR A 400 6.06 -20.34 -15.97
C THR A 400 7.00 -19.41 -15.22
N TYR A 401 8.16 -19.95 -14.84
CA TYR A 401 9.28 -19.15 -14.35
C TYR A 401 10.14 -18.66 -15.51
N LYS A 402 10.51 -17.39 -15.48
CA LYS A 402 11.55 -16.83 -16.35
C LYS A 402 12.55 -16.02 -15.54
N SER A 403 13.76 -15.83 -16.11
CA SER A 403 14.84 -15.02 -15.52
C SER A 403 15.41 -14.09 -16.57
N GLY A 404 15.70 -12.86 -16.18
CA GLY A 404 16.25 -11.81 -17.04
C GLY A 404 16.01 -10.44 -16.46
N THR A 405 16.77 -9.44 -16.88
CA THR A 405 16.45 -8.04 -16.62
C THR A 405 15.10 -7.65 -17.23
N SER A 406 14.65 -8.39 -18.24
CA SER A 406 13.31 -8.32 -18.81
C SER A 406 12.19 -8.55 -17.80
N MET A 407 12.42 -9.36 -16.76
CA MET A 407 11.44 -9.63 -15.70
C MET A 407 11.51 -8.56 -14.60
N SER A 408 12.62 -7.83 -14.50
CA SER A 408 12.77 -6.72 -13.55
C SER A 408 12.03 -5.45 -13.99
N VAL A 409 12.09 -5.12 -15.28
CA VAL A 409 11.49 -3.90 -15.85
C VAL A 409 9.99 -3.75 -15.51
N PRO A 410 9.14 -4.79 -15.67
CA PRO A 410 7.71 -4.65 -15.42
C PRO A 410 7.37 -4.36 -13.95
N HIS A 411 8.23 -4.68 -12.98
CA HIS A 411 8.03 -4.26 -11.60
C HIS A 411 8.15 -2.74 -11.45
N VAL A 412 9.15 -2.16 -12.10
CA VAL A 412 9.39 -0.70 -12.04
C VAL A 412 8.31 0.06 -12.82
N THR A 413 7.94 -0.44 -14.02
CA THR A 413 6.85 0.14 -14.81
C THR A 413 5.51 0.04 -14.08
N GLY A 414 5.26 -1.09 -13.41
CA GLY A 414 4.06 -1.28 -12.60
C GLY A 414 4.00 -0.38 -11.37
N LEU A 415 5.14 -0.18 -10.68
CA LEU A 415 5.24 0.79 -9.59
C LEU A 415 4.96 2.22 -10.07
N ALA A 416 5.53 2.61 -11.23
CA ALA A 416 5.22 3.90 -11.84
C ALA A 416 3.71 4.08 -12.09
N ALA A 417 3.04 3.03 -12.59
CA ALA A 417 1.61 3.06 -12.84
C ALA A 417 0.79 3.18 -11.55
N LEU A 418 1.19 2.50 -10.47
CA LEU A 418 0.52 2.62 -9.16
C LEU A 418 0.69 4.04 -8.57
N LEU A 419 1.90 4.59 -8.59
CA LEU A 419 2.16 5.96 -8.10
C LEU A 419 1.34 6.99 -8.90
N TRP A 420 1.32 6.86 -10.22
CA TRP A 420 0.55 7.78 -11.06
C TRP A 420 -0.96 7.61 -10.89
N SER A 421 -1.42 6.39 -10.63
CA SER A 421 -2.83 6.13 -10.29
C SER A 421 -3.24 6.77 -8.97
N ALA A 422 -2.36 6.75 -7.96
CA ALA A 422 -2.62 7.35 -6.66
C ALA A 422 -2.56 8.89 -6.70
N ALA A 423 -1.75 9.46 -7.59
CA ALA A 423 -1.59 10.91 -7.75
C ALA A 423 -1.53 11.31 -9.24
N PRO A 424 -2.68 11.44 -9.92
CA PRO A 424 -2.76 11.69 -11.37
C PRO A 424 -2.20 13.04 -11.83
N THR A 425 -1.95 13.95 -10.92
CA THR A 425 -1.38 15.28 -11.22
C THR A 425 0.13 15.30 -11.32
N LEU A 426 0.81 14.21 -10.92
CA LEU A 426 2.25 14.10 -11.04
C LEU A 426 2.71 14.15 -12.49
N THR A 427 3.86 14.78 -12.71
CA THR A 427 4.59 14.68 -13.97
C THR A 427 5.35 13.35 -14.03
N HIS A 428 5.74 12.91 -15.24
CA HIS A 428 6.60 11.73 -15.42
C HIS A 428 7.94 11.83 -14.68
N LEU A 429 8.47 13.06 -14.49
CA LEU A 429 9.70 13.29 -13.73
C LEU A 429 9.51 13.09 -12.22
N GLU A 430 8.36 13.53 -11.68
CA GLU A 430 8.03 13.33 -10.27
C GLU A 430 7.77 11.86 -9.97
N VAL A 431 7.07 11.14 -10.86
CA VAL A 431 6.90 9.68 -10.73
C VAL A 431 8.26 8.98 -10.73
N ARG A 432 9.17 9.34 -11.63
CA ARG A 432 10.54 8.82 -11.65
C ARG A 432 11.27 9.11 -10.34
N ALA A 433 11.20 10.33 -9.84
CA ALA A 433 11.86 10.73 -8.60
C ALA A 433 11.37 9.92 -7.40
N LEU A 434 10.07 9.65 -7.30
CA LEU A 434 9.49 8.81 -6.25
C LEU A 434 10.01 7.37 -6.30
N ILE A 435 10.18 6.81 -7.50
CA ILE A 435 10.75 5.47 -7.69
C ILE A 435 12.22 5.44 -7.27
N GLU A 436 13.01 6.42 -7.71
CA GLU A 436 14.45 6.47 -7.45
C GLU A 436 14.78 6.76 -5.98
N GLN A 437 13.95 7.51 -5.28
CA GLN A 437 14.10 7.81 -3.86
C GLN A 437 13.50 6.72 -2.96
N GLY A 438 12.43 6.07 -3.42
CA GLY A 438 11.75 4.98 -2.71
C GLY A 438 12.40 3.63 -2.98
N VAL A 439 13.67 3.46 -2.69
CA VAL A 439 14.41 2.21 -2.89
C VAL A 439 14.92 1.65 -1.57
N LYS A 440 15.12 0.34 -1.56
CA LYS A 440 15.96 -0.32 -0.56
C LYS A 440 17.40 -0.29 -1.07
N ASP A 441 18.23 0.51 -0.46
CA ASP A 441 19.68 0.57 -0.76
C ASP A 441 20.32 -0.82 -0.62
N LEU A 442 21.04 -1.24 -1.63
CA LEU A 442 21.73 -2.53 -1.71
C LEU A 442 23.18 -2.31 -2.16
N GLY A 443 24.07 -3.16 -1.68
CA GLY A 443 25.47 -3.08 -2.05
C GLY A 443 26.23 -2.01 -1.27
N THR A 444 26.95 -1.13 -1.97
CA THR A 444 27.64 0.00 -1.38
C THR A 444 26.64 1.10 -1.04
N VAL A 445 26.72 1.68 0.14
CA VAL A 445 25.79 2.74 0.59
C VAL A 445 25.70 3.87 -0.44
N GLY A 446 24.47 4.19 -0.84
CA GLY A 446 24.18 5.13 -1.90
C GLY A 446 24.21 4.48 -3.29
N ARG A 447 24.28 5.30 -4.35
CA ARG A 447 24.30 4.80 -5.73
C ARG A 447 25.58 4.00 -6.03
N ASP A 448 25.43 2.81 -6.56
CA ASP A 448 26.53 1.98 -7.08
C ASP A 448 26.22 1.39 -8.46
N ASP A 449 27.25 0.88 -9.14
CA ASP A 449 27.11 0.36 -10.50
C ASP A 449 26.32 -0.95 -10.58
N LEU A 450 26.17 -1.71 -9.49
CA LEU A 450 25.58 -3.05 -9.48
C LEU A 450 24.06 -3.01 -9.30
N TYR A 451 23.58 -2.08 -8.46
CA TYR A 451 22.18 -1.99 -8.05
C TYR A 451 21.53 -0.64 -8.38
N GLY A 452 22.33 0.33 -8.90
CA GLY A 452 21.89 1.71 -9.05
C GLY A 452 21.71 2.36 -7.67
N LEU A 453 20.56 2.96 -7.44
CA LEU A 453 20.15 3.49 -6.13
C LEU A 453 19.68 2.39 -5.16
N GLY A 454 19.34 1.20 -5.67
CA GLY A 454 18.89 0.07 -4.88
C GLY A 454 17.73 -0.68 -5.54
N ARG A 455 17.15 -1.65 -4.80
CA ARG A 455 15.94 -2.35 -5.24
C ARG A 455 14.71 -1.47 -4.98
N VAL A 456 13.84 -1.35 -6.00
CA VAL A 456 12.57 -0.62 -5.85
C VAL A 456 11.73 -1.18 -4.70
N ASP A 457 11.13 -0.27 -3.94
CA ASP A 457 10.31 -0.56 -2.76
C ASP A 457 9.04 0.29 -2.82
N ALA A 458 7.91 -0.34 -3.15
CA ALA A 458 6.65 0.38 -3.33
C ALA A 458 6.17 1.03 -2.02
N ALA A 459 6.39 0.38 -0.88
CA ALA A 459 6.03 0.98 0.41
C ALA A 459 6.79 2.28 0.67
N ALA A 460 8.10 2.29 0.39
CA ALA A 460 8.92 3.49 0.54
C ALA A 460 8.52 4.60 -0.46
N SER A 461 8.26 4.24 -1.72
CA SER A 461 7.80 5.19 -2.74
C SER A 461 6.45 5.83 -2.37
N PHE A 462 5.51 5.04 -1.84
CA PHE A 462 4.21 5.56 -1.39
C PHE A 462 4.32 6.39 -0.11
N ALA A 463 5.25 6.06 0.80
CA ALA A 463 5.54 6.89 1.98
C ALA A 463 6.10 8.27 1.59
N LEU A 464 6.85 8.36 0.48
CA LEU A 464 7.30 9.65 -0.07
C LEU A 464 6.16 10.42 -0.77
N LEU A 465 5.23 9.72 -1.39
CA LEU A 465 4.06 10.32 -2.03
C LEU A 465 3.08 10.89 -1.00
N PHE A 466 2.94 10.21 0.13
CA PHE A 466 2.09 10.60 1.25
C PHE A 466 2.94 10.76 2.53
N PRO A 467 3.81 11.78 2.59
CA PRO A 467 4.64 11.99 3.77
C PRO A 467 3.75 12.28 4.99
N ALA A 468 4.12 11.70 6.13
CA ALA A 468 3.55 12.16 7.38
C ALA A 468 3.87 13.65 7.55
N LEU A 469 2.85 14.47 7.77
CA LEU A 469 3.00 15.88 8.02
C LEU A 469 3.28 16.09 9.51
N PRO A 470 4.45 16.59 9.93
CA PRO A 470 4.73 16.83 11.35
C PRO A 470 3.71 17.80 11.98
N GLU A 471 3.12 18.68 11.18
CA GLU A 471 2.12 19.64 11.56
C GLU A 471 0.70 19.08 11.66
N ASP A 472 0.47 17.88 11.18
CA ASP A 472 -0.77 17.10 11.39
C ASP A 472 -0.72 16.47 12.79
N LEU A 473 -1.07 17.28 13.77
CA LEU A 473 -0.93 16.94 15.19
C LEU A 473 -2.00 15.97 15.70
N ASN A 474 -3.10 15.86 14.95
CA ASN A 474 -4.18 14.93 15.28
C ASN A 474 -4.06 13.61 14.47
N GLY A 475 -3.15 13.54 13.48
CA GLY A 475 -2.91 12.36 12.63
C GLY A 475 -4.02 12.15 11.62
N ASP A 476 -4.69 13.24 11.22
CA ASP A 476 -5.85 13.17 10.33
C ASP A 476 -5.51 13.34 8.84
N GLY A 477 -4.23 13.43 8.47
CA GLY A 477 -3.70 13.55 7.11
C GLY A 477 -3.81 14.94 6.52
N ALA A 478 -4.36 15.93 7.26
CA ALA A 478 -4.50 17.31 6.80
C ALA A 478 -4.15 18.30 7.90
N VAL A 479 -3.31 19.27 7.62
CA VAL A 479 -3.04 20.37 8.54
C VAL A 479 -4.17 21.40 8.46
N ASN A 480 -4.94 21.53 9.55
CA ASN A 480 -6.17 22.35 9.56
C ASN A 480 -6.49 22.92 10.96
N ALA A 481 -7.70 23.49 11.14
CA ALA A 481 -8.11 24.09 12.40
C ALA A 481 -8.13 23.11 13.59
N GLN A 482 -8.15 21.81 13.36
CA GLN A 482 -8.13 20.79 14.42
C GLN A 482 -6.71 20.67 14.98
N ASP A 483 -5.68 20.70 14.13
CA ASP A 483 -4.27 20.70 14.53
C ASP A 483 -3.91 21.97 15.29
N LEU A 484 -4.42 23.10 14.82
CA LEU A 484 -4.31 24.35 15.56
C LEU A 484 -4.92 24.23 16.96
N ALA A 485 -6.06 23.58 17.10
CA ALA A 485 -6.67 23.36 18.40
C ALA A 485 -5.80 22.44 19.28
N VAL A 486 -5.16 21.40 18.71
CA VAL A 486 -4.21 20.54 19.42
C VAL A 486 -3.00 21.36 19.87
N LEU A 487 -2.38 22.13 18.98
CA LEU A 487 -1.24 22.99 19.29
C LEU A 487 -1.57 24.00 20.41
N LEU A 488 -2.68 24.71 20.29
CA LEU A 488 -3.11 25.70 21.28
C LEU A 488 -3.46 25.04 22.65
N SER A 489 -3.93 23.81 22.65
CA SER A 489 -4.20 23.07 23.89
C SER A 489 -2.93 22.64 24.64
N ALA A 490 -1.82 22.51 23.93
CA ALA A 490 -0.51 22.14 24.45
C ALA A 490 0.40 23.33 24.75
N TRP A 491 -0.08 24.56 24.59
CA TRP A 491 0.69 25.80 24.67
C TRP A 491 1.46 25.94 25.97
N GLY A 492 2.77 26.18 25.91
CA GLY A 492 3.66 26.35 27.04
C GLY A 492 4.77 25.29 27.12
N PRO A 493 5.50 25.23 28.24
CA PRO A 493 6.60 24.28 28.39
C PRO A 493 6.12 22.83 28.32
N CYS A 494 6.82 22.02 27.54
CA CYS A 494 6.58 20.59 27.45
C CYS A 494 6.96 19.87 28.75
N ALA A 495 6.06 19.05 29.27
CA ALA A 495 6.37 18.23 30.44
C ALA A 495 7.42 17.12 30.15
N ASN A 496 7.52 16.69 28.92
CA ASN A 496 8.54 15.79 28.38
C ASN A 496 8.78 16.19 26.91
N CYS A 497 9.97 16.68 26.61
CA CYS A 497 10.34 17.14 25.26
C CYS A 497 10.18 16.05 24.19
N ASP A 498 10.63 14.81 24.50
CA ASP A 498 10.60 13.68 23.57
C ASP A 498 9.16 13.18 23.24
N ALA A 499 8.16 13.64 24.00
CA ALA A 499 6.76 13.24 23.85
C ALA A 499 5.82 14.41 23.59
N CYS A 500 6.33 15.57 23.22
CA CYS A 500 5.57 16.78 22.99
C CYS A 500 5.28 16.97 21.50
N VAL A 501 4.24 16.29 20.99
CA VAL A 501 3.90 16.28 19.55
C VAL A 501 3.60 17.67 18.97
N ALA A 502 3.22 18.63 19.79
CA ALA A 502 2.94 20.00 19.36
C ALA A 502 4.16 20.93 19.41
N ASP A 503 5.29 20.45 19.93
CA ASP A 503 6.59 21.11 19.86
C ASP A 503 7.26 20.74 18.52
N LEU A 504 6.89 21.48 17.49
CA LEU A 504 7.29 21.21 16.11
C LEU A 504 8.75 21.59 15.83
N ASN A 505 9.29 22.54 16.59
CA ASN A 505 10.65 23.01 16.42
C ASN A 505 11.67 22.33 17.36
N GLY A 506 11.21 21.52 18.32
CA GLY A 506 12.04 20.74 19.25
C GLY A 506 12.70 21.56 20.35
N ASP A 507 12.17 22.76 20.69
CA ASP A 507 12.76 23.63 21.72
C ASP A 507 12.21 23.37 23.14
N CYS A 508 11.41 22.32 23.30
CA CYS A 508 10.73 21.94 24.53
C CYS A 508 9.64 22.91 24.99
N THR A 509 9.12 23.74 24.12
CA THR A 509 8.08 24.70 24.44
C THR A 509 7.14 24.86 23.25
N VAL A 510 5.87 24.57 23.41
CA VAL A 510 4.87 24.86 22.36
C VAL A 510 4.58 26.35 22.40
N GLY A 511 4.93 27.08 21.32
CA GLY A 511 4.92 28.53 21.30
C GLY A 511 4.65 29.14 19.92
N PRO A 512 4.99 30.42 19.73
CA PRO A 512 4.72 31.12 18.47
C PRO A 512 5.46 30.54 17.26
N GLN A 513 6.62 29.91 17.46
CA GLN A 513 7.38 29.27 16.38
C GLN A 513 6.66 28.04 15.85
N ASP A 514 6.13 27.19 16.75
CA ASP A 514 5.36 26.00 16.38
C ASP A 514 4.06 26.36 15.68
N LEU A 515 3.40 27.43 16.18
CA LEU A 515 2.22 27.98 15.53
C LEU A 515 2.55 28.49 14.11
N ALA A 516 3.67 29.18 13.94
CA ALA A 516 4.09 29.66 12.62
C ALA A 516 4.41 28.50 11.67
N GLN A 517 5.04 27.42 12.16
CA GLN A 517 5.31 26.21 11.42
C GLN A 517 4.00 25.54 11.00
N LEU A 518 3.08 25.29 11.92
CA LEU A 518 1.77 24.71 11.62
C LEU A 518 1.01 25.53 10.58
N LEU A 519 0.96 26.87 10.73
CA LEU A 519 0.27 27.73 9.78
C LEU A 519 0.95 27.79 8.40
N SER A 520 2.24 27.47 8.30
CA SER A 520 2.96 27.38 7.03
C SER A 520 2.61 26.14 6.22
N ALA A 521 2.12 25.10 6.90
CA ALA A 521 1.70 23.83 6.32
C ALA A 521 0.17 23.73 6.12
N TRP A 522 -0.58 24.77 6.51
CA TRP A 522 -2.05 24.83 6.44
C TRP A 522 -2.60 24.91 5.02
#